data_e0f425380e244cfef310432685208b61
#
_entry.id   e0f425380e244cfef310432685208b61
#
_cell.length_a   1.000
_cell.length_b   1.000
_cell.length_c   1.000
_cell.angle_alpha   90.00
_cell.angle_beta   90.00
_cell.angle_gamma   90.00
#
_symmetry.space_group_name_H-M   'P 1'
#
loop_
_entity.id
_entity.type
_entity.pdbx_description
1 polymer ?
#
loop_
_entity_poly.entity_id
_entity_poly.type
_entity_poly.pdbx_seq_one_letter_code
_entity_poly.pdbx_strand_id
1 'polypeptide(L)'
;MDDSERRSAGTNVRRRVLGDAHVDGATAHATTVTAEFQDLITRYAWGEIWTRPGLDERARRILVLGTLIALGRFDEFRMHARAALEHGGFTSDELKEIVLQQAIYCGVPAANSAFEILREVGAK
;
A
#
# COMPACT_ATOMS: atom_id res chain seq x y z
N MET A 1 3.61 23.80 0.00
CA MET A 1 2.32 23.19 0.42
C MET A 1 2.21 23.28 1.93
N ASP A 2 1.16 23.90 2.45
CA ASP A 2 0.92 23.95 3.88
C ASP A 2 0.28 22.65 4.39
N ASP A 3 0.10 22.52 5.72
CA ASP A 3 -0.43 21.28 6.32
C ASP A 3 -1.88 21.00 5.92
N SER A 4 -2.67 22.04 5.71
CA SER A 4 -4.06 21.88 5.26
C SER A 4 -4.10 21.31 3.83
N GLU A 5 -3.25 21.80 2.96
CA GLU A 5 -3.12 21.31 1.58
C GLU A 5 -2.59 19.87 1.57
N ARG A 6 -1.58 19.56 2.39
CA ARG A 6 -1.05 18.19 2.51
C ARG A 6 -2.13 17.23 3.00
N ARG A 7 -2.91 17.63 3.98
CA ARG A 7 -3.97 16.79 4.54
C ARG A 7 -5.05 16.49 3.49
N SER A 8 -5.44 17.51 2.77
CA SER A 8 -6.45 17.38 1.71
C SER A 8 -5.95 16.50 0.57
N ALA A 9 -4.77 16.79 0.06
CA ALA A 9 -4.15 16.01 -1.02
C ALA A 9 -3.89 14.56 -0.57
N GLY A 10 -3.40 14.39 0.66
CA GLY A 10 -3.11 13.07 1.22
C GLY A 10 -4.35 12.22 1.40
N THR A 11 -5.44 12.80 1.87
CA THR A 11 -6.72 12.09 1.99
C THR A 11 -7.20 11.61 0.63
N ASN A 12 -7.11 12.44 -0.39
CA ASN A 12 -7.53 12.08 -1.74
C ASN A 12 -6.69 10.93 -2.31
N VAL A 13 -5.37 11.01 -2.17
CA VAL A 13 -4.47 9.96 -2.67
C VAL A 13 -4.66 8.66 -1.90
N ARG A 14 -4.75 8.75 -0.58
CA ARG A 14 -4.94 7.56 0.27
C ARG A 14 -6.21 6.81 -0.12
N ARG A 15 -7.30 7.53 -0.35
CA ARG A 15 -8.57 6.93 -0.78
C ARG A 15 -8.46 6.30 -2.15
N ARG A 16 -7.76 6.92 -3.07
CA ARG A 16 -7.56 6.37 -4.41
C ARG A 16 -6.71 5.10 -4.38
N VAL A 17 -5.66 5.08 -3.57
CA VAL A 17 -4.72 3.96 -3.49
C VAL A 17 -5.28 2.79 -2.70
N LEU A 18 -5.88 3.05 -1.54
CA LEU A 18 -6.33 2.01 -0.60
C LEU A 18 -7.83 1.72 -0.68
N GLY A 19 -8.60 2.62 -1.28
CA GLY A 19 -10.05 2.51 -1.34
C GLY A 19 -10.75 3.17 -0.16
N ASP A 20 -11.97 3.65 -0.39
CA ASP A 20 -12.75 4.38 0.61
C ASP A 20 -13.07 3.53 1.84
N ALA A 21 -13.41 2.24 1.64
CA ALA A 21 -13.75 1.35 2.74
C ALA A 21 -12.60 1.20 3.74
N HIS A 22 -11.38 1.05 3.23
CA HIS A 22 -10.20 0.93 4.10
C HIS A 22 -9.97 2.22 4.89
N VAL A 23 -10.03 3.37 4.22
CA VAL A 23 -9.78 4.68 4.86
C VAL A 23 -10.87 4.99 5.88
N ASP A 24 -12.12 4.73 5.56
CA ASP A 24 -13.24 4.92 6.48
C ASP A 24 -13.11 4.00 7.70
N GLY A 25 -12.71 2.76 7.50
CA GLY A 25 -12.43 1.82 8.59
C GLY A 25 -11.32 2.30 9.51
N ALA A 26 -10.21 2.79 8.94
CA ALA A 26 -9.10 3.35 9.72
C ALA A 26 -9.54 4.57 10.54
N THR A 27 -10.36 5.44 9.94
CA THR A 27 -10.92 6.61 10.64
C THR A 27 -11.83 6.18 11.79
N ALA A 28 -12.70 5.20 11.56
CA ALA A 28 -13.63 4.70 12.56
C ALA A 28 -12.91 4.02 13.75
N HIS A 29 -11.75 3.41 13.50
CA HIS A 29 -10.95 2.74 14.54
C HIS A 29 -9.91 3.65 15.20
N ALA A 30 -9.80 4.92 14.78
CA ALA A 30 -8.85 5.86 15.35
C ALA A 30 -9.21 6.15 16.82
N THR A 31 -8.18 6.23 17.66
CA THR A 31 -8.31 6.57 19.08
C THR A 31 -7.52 7.83 19.36
N THR A 32 -7.63 8.36 20.57
CA THR A 32 -6.81 9.52 20.99
C THR A 32 -5.32 9.22 20.91
N VAL A 33 -4.92 7.96 21.09
CA VAL A 33 -3.51 7.53 20.97
C VAL A 33 -3.05 7.51 19.52
N THR A 34 -3.89 7.09 18.59
CA THR A 34 -3.51 6.88 17.18
C THR A 34 -3.82 8.08 16.27
N ALA A 35 -4.65 9.02 16.72
CA ALA A 35 -5.15 10.10 15.86
C ALA A 35 -4.02 10.99 15.32
N GLU A 36 -3.05 11.36 16.14
CA GLU A 36 -1.93 12.18 15.69
C GLU A 36 -1.05 11.45 14.68
N PHE A 37 -0.84 10.16 14.87
CA PHE A 37 -0.10 9.34 13.92
C PHE A 37 -0.84 9.23 12.58
N GLN A 38 -2.15 9.00 12.61
CA GLN A 38 -2.96 8.95 11.38
C GLN A 38 -2.92 10.28 10.63
N ASP A 39 -2.96 11.40 11.34
CA ASP A 39 -2.83 12.72 10.73
C ASP A 39 -1.43 12.94 10.14
N LEU A 40 -0.40 12.52 10.86
CA LEU A 40 0.99 12.62 10.41
C LEU A 40 1.19 11.87 9.09
N ILE A 41 0.77 10.60 9.02
CA ILE A 41 0.94 9.80 7.79
C ILE A 41 0.07 10.33 6.65
N THR A 42 -1.10 10.86 6.94
CA THR A 42 -1.96 11.48 5.92
C THR A 42 -1.28 12.70 5.29
N ARG A 43 -0.70 13.57 6.11
CA ARG A 43 0.00 14.77 5.63
C ARG A 43 1.30 14.44 4.91
N TYR A 44 2.15 13.61 5.48
CA TYR A 44 3.50 13.44 4.95
C TYR A 44 3.68 12.20 4.07
N ALA A 45 3.17 11.06 4.44
CA ALA A 45 3.27 9.91 3.55
C ALA A 45 2.37 10.09 2.31
N TRP A 46 1.09 10.28 2.54
CA TRP A 46 0.13 10.39 1.43
C TRP A 46 0.12 11.77 0.78
N GLY A 47 0.23 12.83 1.57
CA GLY A 47 0.15 14.20 1.08
C GLY A 47 1.44 14.73 0.48
N GLU A 48 2.59 14.39 1.05
CA GLU A 48 3.88 14.91 0.57
C GLU A 48 4.57 13.92 -0.37
N ILE A 49 4.65 12.64 -0.01
CA ILE A 49 5.45 11.69 -0.78
C ILE A 49 4.68 11.10 -1.96
N TRP A 50 3.48 10.57 -1.72
CA TRP A 50 2.70 9.93 -2.79
C TRP A 50 2.21 10.90 -3.87
N THR A 51 2.21 12.19 -3.60
CA THR A 51 1.85 13.23 -4.58
C THR A 51 3.03 13.72 -5.43
N ARG A 52 4.25 13.29 -5.12
CA ARG A 52 5.42 13.74 -5.87
C ARG A 52 5.39 13.19 -7.30
N PRO A 53 5.74 14.03 -8.30
CA PRO A 53 5.66 13.60 -9.71
C PRO A 53 6.83 12.73 -10.18
N GLY A 54 7.86 12.54 -9.35
CA GLY A 54 9.08 11.81 -9.74
C GLY A 54 8.88 10.34 -10.03
N LEU A 55 7.86 9.71 -9.42
CA LEU A 55 7.42 8.35 -9.73
C LEU A 55 5.90 8.37 -9.81
N ASP A 56 5.35 7.62 -10.74
CA ASP A 56 3.91 7.50 -10.82
C ASP A 56 3.36 6.59 -9.71
N GLU A 57 2.05 6.57 -9.57
CA GLU A 57 1.38 5.81 -8.52
C GLU A 57 1.63 4.31 -8.66
N ARG A 58 1.70 3.81 -9.89
CA ARG A 58 1.95 2.40 -10.17
C ARG A 58 3.34 1.99 -9.68
N ALA A 59 4.37 2.79 -9.98
CA ALA A 59 5.73 2.54 -9.51
C ALA A 59 5.80 2.56 -7.97
N ARG A 60 5.10 3.50 -7.33
CA ARG A 60 5.05 3.57 -5.86
C ARG A 60 4.38 2.34 -5.26
N ARG A 61 3.31 1.83 -5.85
CA ARG A 61 2.67 0.58 -5.41
C ARG A 61 3.63 -0.61 -5.49
N ILE A 62 4.40 -0.70 -6.58
CA ILE A 62 5.40 -1.78 -6.74
C ILE A 62 6.47 -1.70 -5.65
N LEU A 63 6.98 -0.49 -5.38
CA LEU A 63 7.96 -0.28 -4.31
C LEU A 63 7.42 -0.70 -2.95
N VAL A 64 6.20 -0.33 -2.63
CA VAL A 64 5.57 -0.70 -1.36
C VAL A 64 5.45 -2.22 -1.25
N LEU A 65 4.92 -2.87 -2.29
CA LEU A 65 4.74 -4.32 -2.27
C LEU A 65 6.07 -5.05 -2.05
N GLY A 66 7.11 -4.65 -2.79
CA GLY A 66 8.44 -5.23 -2.64
C GLY A 66 9.04 -4.98 -1.25
N THR A 67 8.87 -3.78 -0.72
CA THR A 67 9.36 -3.41 0.61
C THR A 67 8.68 -4.24 1.70
N LEU A 68 7.37 -4.42 1.61
CA LEU A 68 6.61 -5.17 2.62
C LEU A 68 6.99 -6.65 2.62
N ILE A 69 7.29 -7.22 1.45
CA ILE A 69 7.83 -8.58 1.36
C ILE A 69 9.20 -8.64 2.05
N ALA A 70 10.08 -7.70 1.75
CA ALA A 70 11.45 -7.66 2.31
C ALA A 70 11.44 -7.52 3.82
N LEU A 71 10.53 -6.73 4.38
CA LEU A 71 10.41 -6.52 5.81
C LEU A 71 9.58 -7.58 6.52
N GLY A 72 8.96 -8.51 5.80
CA GLY A 72 8.08 -9.52 6.39
C GLY A 72 6.78 -8.95 6.95
N ARG A 73 6.31 -7.81 6.41
CA ARG A 73 5.08 -7.15 6.85
C ARG A 73 3.90 -7.65 6.03
N PHE A 74 3.52 -8.90 6.27
CA PHE A 74 2.57 -9.58 5.41
C PHE A 74 1.11 -9.15 5.61
N ASP A 75 0.74 -8.62 6.75
CA ASP A 75 -0.61 -8.05 6.92
C ASP A 75 -0.78 -6.81 6.04
N GLU A 76 0.21 -5.93 6.03
CA GLU A 76 0.21 -4.75 5.17
C GLU A 76 0.37 -5.13 3.69
N PHE A 77 1.15 -6.17 3.40
CA PHE A 77 1.25 -6.70 2.04
C PHE A 77 -0.11 -7.16 1.52
N ARG A 78 -0.87 -7.88 2.35
CA ARG A 78 -2.23 -8.33 2.00
C ARG A 78 -3.12 -7.15 1.63
N MET A 79 -3.11 -6.11 2.45
CA MET A 79 -3.89 -4.90 2.21
C MET A 79 -3.51 -4.22 0.90
N HIS A 80 -2.21 -4.01 0.67
CA HIS A 80 -1.73 -3.34 -0.55
C HIS A 80 -1.90 -4.19 -1.80
N ALA A 81 -1.74 -5.51 -1.72
CA ALA A 81 -1.97 -6.41 -2.85
C ALA A 81 -3.45 -6.41 -3.26
N ARG A 82 -4.36 -6.48 -2.27
CA ARG A 82 -5.80 -6.37 -2.53
C ARG A 82 -6.14 -5.04 -3.18
N ALA A 83 -5.62 -3.94 -2.63
CA ALA A 83 -5.86 -2.61 -3.18
C ALA A 83 -5.30 -2.46 -4.60
N ALA A 84 -4.15 -3.06 -4.89
CA ALA A 84 -3.57 -3.04 -6.24
C ALA A 84 -4.49 -3.72 -7.25
N LEU A 85 -5.10 -4.86 -6.89
CA LEU A 85 -6.06 -5.55 -7.74
C LEU A 85 -7.36 -4.76 -7.90
N GLU A 86 -7.90 -4.23 -6.80
CA GLU A 86 -9.21 -3.58 -6.79
C GLU A 86 -9.18 -2.15 -7.31
N HIS A 87 -8.11 -1.40 -7.04
CA HIS A 87 -8.03 0.04 -7.31
C HIS A 87 -6.85 0.46 -8.17
N GLY A 88 -5.81 -0.38 -8.27
CA GLY A 88 -4.57 0.00 -8.94
C GLY A 88 -4.45 -0.48 -10.39
N GLY A 89 -5.41 -1.22 -10.88
CA GLY A 89 -5.36 -1.78 -12.25
C GLY A 89 -4.31 -2.86 -12.44
N PHE A 90 -3.81 -3.46 -11.37
CA PHE A 90 -2.84 -4.55 -11.46
C PHE A 90 -3.54 -5.85 -11.82
N THR A 91 -2.87 -6.66 -12.63
CA THR A 91 -3.29 -8.02 -12.92
C THR A 91 -2.63 -9.01 -11.97
N SER A 92 -3.21 -10.21 -11.88
CA SER A 92 -2.59 -11.31 -11.12
C SER A 92 -1.18 -11.62 -11.62
N ASP A 93 -0.98 -11.59 -12.94
CA ASP A 93 0.33 -11.84 -13.53
C ASP A 93 1.36 -10.80 -13.11
N GLU A 94 0.97 -9.53 -13.00
CA GLU A 94 1.86 -8.48 -12.56
C GLU A 94 2.25 -8.64 -11.08
N LEU A 95 1.32 -9.01 -10.23
CA LEU A 95 1.62 -9.32 -8.83
C LEU A 95 2.54 -10.53 -8.71
N LYS A 96 2.30 -11.56 -9.52
CA LYS A 96 3.18 -12.73 -9.61
C LYS A 96 4.61 -12.30 -9.95
N GLU A 97 4.78 -11.43 -10.94
CA GLU A 97 6.12 -10.96 -11.34
C GLU A 97 6.85 -10.23 -10.23
N ILE A 98 6.13 -9.44 -9.44
CA ILE A 98 6.71 -8.77 -8.26
C ILE A 98 7.24 -9.80 -7.27
N VAL A 99 6.45 -10.82 -6.95
CA VAL A 99 6.85 -11.84 -5.98
C VAL A 99 7.97 -12.71 -6.51
N LEU A 100 7.97 -13.06 -7.80
CA LEU A 100 9.05 -13.82 -8.42
C LEU A 100 10.39 -13.08 -8.30
N GLN A 101 10.40 -11.79 -8.57
CA GLN A 101 11.61 -10.99 -8.41
C GLN A 101 12.07 -10.96 -6.95
N GLN A 102 11.16 -10.74 -6.03
CA GLN A 102 11.48 -10.69 -4.60
C GLN A 102 11.87 -12.05 -4.02
N ALA A 103 11.49 -13.15 -4.67
CA ALA A 103 11.99 -14.49 -4.29
C ALA A 103 13.51 -14.56 -4.41
N ILE A 104 14.09 -13.84 -5.37
CA ILE A 104 15.55 -13.79 -5.56
C ILE A 104 16.20 -12.84 -4.54
N TYR A 105 15.62 -11.67 -4.30
CA TYR A 105 16.23 -10.64 -3.46
C TYR A 105 15.89 -10.78 -1.98
N CYS A 106 14.76 -11.42 -1.64
CA CYS A 106 14.30 -11.55 -0.25
C CYS A 106 14.29 -13.00 0.24
N GLY A 107 14.42 -13.97 -0.66
CA GLY A 107 14.46 -15.39 -0.31
C GLY A 107 13.14 -16.11 -0.51
N VAL A 108 13.24 -17.43 -0.70
CA VAL A 108 12.10 -18.30 -0.98
C VAL A 108 11.05 -18.30 0.15
N PRO A 109 11.43 -18.33 1.44
CA PRO A 109 10.41 -18.32 2.49
C PRO A 109 9.51 -17.07 2.46
N ALA A 110 10.07 -15.90 2.20
CA ALA A 110 9.28 -14.67 2.06
C ALA A 110 8.35 -14.74 0.84
N ALA A 111 8.84 -15.27 -0.27
CA ALA A 111 8.04 -15.47 -1.47
C ALA A 111 6.90 -16.46 -1.24
N ASN A 112 7.13 -17.55 -0.52
CA ASN A 112 6.08 -18.50 -0.16
C ASN A 112 4.93 -17.81 0.59
N SER A 113 5.27 -17.00 1.58
CA SER A 113 4.28 -16.25 2.35
C SER A 113 3.50 -15.26 1.46
N ALA A 114 4.21 -14.56 0.58
CA ALA A 114 3.59 -13.61 -0.34
C ALA A 114 2.65 -14.29 -1.33
N PHE A 115 3.06 -15.44 -1.91
CA PHE A 115 2.19 -16.18 -2.83
C PHE A 115 0.93 -16.71 -2.14
N GLU A 116 1.04 -17.17 -0.91
CA GLU A 116 -0.13 -17.60 -0.13
C GLU A 116 -1.13 -16.45 0.04
N ILE A 117 -0.61 -15.25 0.31
CA ILE A 117 -1.45 -14.06 0.43
C ILE A 117 -2.07 -13.67 -0.91
N LEU A 118 -1.33 -13.78 -2.02
CA LEU A 118 -1.90 -13.51 -3.33
C LEU A 118 -3.09 -14.44 -3.62
N ARG A 119 -3.00 -15.69 -3.22
CA ARG A 119 -4.11 -16.62 -3.33
C ARG A 119 -5.31 -16.17 -2.50
N GLU A 120 -5.08 -15.74 -1.26
CA GLU A 120 -6.14 -15.26 -0.36
C GLU A 120 -6.87 -14.03 -0.92
N VAL A 121 -6.15 -13.10 -1.54
CA VAL A 121 -6.76 -11.85 -2.04
C VAL A 121 -7.40 -12.02 -3.42
N GLY A 122 -7.39 -13.23 -3.98
CA GLY A 122 -8.10 -13.55 -5.22
C GLY A 122 -7.27 -13.42 -6.49
N ALA A 123 -5.95 -13.37 -6.39
CA ALA A 123 -5.08 -13.47 -7.56
C ALA A 123 -5.15 -14.89 -8.14
N LYS A 124 -5.27 -14.98 -9.45
CA LYS A 124 -5.48 -16.26 -10.15
C LYS A 124 -4.34 -16.62 -11.07
#